data_edf7093b594cbf45d19758857532d676
#
_entry.id   edf7093b594cbf45d19758857532d676
#
_cell.length_a   1.000
_cell.length_b   1.000
_cell.length_c   1.000
_cell.angle_alpha   90.00
_cell.angle_beta   90.00
_cell.angle_gamma   90.00
#
_symmetry.space_group_name_H-M   'P 1'
#
loop_
_entity.id
_entity.type
_entity.pdbx_description
1 polymer ?
#
loop_
_entity_poly.entity_id
_entity_poly.type
_entity_poly.pdbx_seq_one_letter_code
_entity_poly.pdbx_strand_id
1 'polypeptide(L)'
;MKTIDLNDWTIFSSRPGSDNYYNEDQTMMLKVFKLVDESILPNLEREMAVSKLVSGLGIRTPEVGDIYQTPDGHYCITYEAIKNKKSLSRAISEDFSLAEPYMELMANAAKLIHGTKCTSDIVPDYKDLFVKGLGEEPRVSEKKRADIIKKLEAFPDEGCCLHGDFHPGNFIISDGTVYAIDLVGFTKGHYMYDVGMFYFLACVLPGKAQESIFHMNHKQAGQMWKLFVKYYFEGSEPDLKDLCDYAFMNMMTHREMVLIPVMINLSLMGFPPFPRKAF
;
A
#
# COMPACT_ATOMS: atom_id res chain seq x y z
N MET A 1 7.82 -19.17 22.09
CA MET A 1 6.73 -18.49 21.37
C MET A 1 5.42 -18.91 22.01
N LYS A 2 4.40 -18.03 22.05
CA LYS A 2 3.06 -18.38 22.51
C LYS A 2 2.37 -19.28 21.48
N THR A 3 1.56 -20.24 21.92
CA THR A 3 0.80 -21.13 21.03
C THR A 3 -0.66 -20.70 21.02
N ILE A 4 -1.34 -20.83 19.87
CA ILE A 4 -2.76 -20.56 19.69
C ILE A 4 -3.43 -21.71 18.97
N ASP A 5 -4.57 -22.19 19.49
CA ASP A 5 -5.42 -23.18 18.83
C ASP A 5 -6.46 -22.50 17.94
N LEU A 6 -6.74 -23.05 16.78
CA LEU A 6 -7.70 -22.50 15.83
C LEU A 6 -9.15 -22.99 16.04
N ASN A 7 -9.40 -23.87 17.02
CA ASN A 7 -10.71 -24.46 17.25
C ASN A 7 -11.82 -23.41 17.53
N ASP A 8 -11.44 -22.28 18.18
CA ASP A 8 -12.35 -21.20 18.54
C ASP A 8 -12.31 -20.03 17.52
N TRP A 9 -11.73 -20.28 16.33
CA TRP A 9 -11.57 -19.27 15.31
C TRP A 9 -12.32 -19.65 14.02
N THR A 10 -13.04 -18.68 13.45
CA THR A 10 -13.79 -18.86 12.20
C THR A 10 -13.10 -18.17 11.04
N ILE A 11 -12.76 -18.93 10.00
CA ILE A 11 -12.17 -18.40 8.77
C ILE A 11 -13.18 -17.53 8.02
N PHE A 12 -12.77 -16.32 7.61
CA PHE A 12 -13.59 -15.43 6.80
C PHE A 12 -12.93 -15.02 5.47
N SER A 13 -11.62 -15.20 5.32
CA SER A 13 -10.90 -14.87 4.09
C SER A 13 -9.69 -15.79 3.93
N SER A 14 -9.50 -16.31 2.72
CA SER A 14 -8.32 -17.09 2.33
C SER A 14 -7.66 -16.45 1.12
N ARG A 15 -6.34 -16.25 1.20
CA ARG A 15 -5.48 -15.69 0.15
C ARG A 15 -4.29 -16.62 -0.09
N PRO A 16 -3.53 -16.47 -1.18
CA PRO A 16 -2.38 -17.33 -1.46
C PRO A 16 -1.37 -17.44 -0.32
N GLY A 17 -1.08 -16.34 0.40
CA GLY A 17 -0.06 -16.30 1.45
C GLY A 17 -0.58 -16.44 2.87
N SER A 18 -1.87 -16.24 3.13
CA SER A 18 -2.44 -16.26 4.48
C SER A 18 -3.94 -16.51 4.49
N ASP A 19 -4.40 -17.04 5.61
CA ASP A 19 -5.81 -17.19 5.97
C ASP A 19 -6.13 -16.25 7.15
N ASN A 20 -7.32 -15.65 7.11
CA ASN A 20 -7.76 -14.73 8.14
C ASN A 20 -8.99 -15.27 8.87
N TYR A 21 -8.95 -15.18 10.19
CA TYR A 21 -9.96 -15.72 11.08
C TYR A 21 -10.47 -14.64 12.02
N TYR A 22 -11.71 -14.80 12.51
CA TYR A 22 -12.24 -14.07 13.65
C TYR A 22 -12.36 -15.01 14.85
N ASN A 23 -12.15 -14.48 16.05
CA ASN A 23 -12.58 -15.15 17.27
C ASN A 23 -14.11 -15.14 17.40
N GLU A 24 -14.68 -15.88 18.36
CA GLU A 24 -16.12 -16.10 18.51
C GLU A 24 -16.92 -14.78 18.60
N ASP A 25 -16.46 -13.82 19.40
CA ASP A 25 -17.13 -12.53 19.60
C ASP A 25 -16.78 -11.45 18.56
N GLN A 26 -15.94 -11.80 17.58
CA GLN A 26 -15.46 -10.91 16.52
C GLN A 26 -14.80 -9.63 17.03
N THR A 27 -14.08 -9.72 18.14
CA THR A 27 -13.27 -8.61 18.67
C THR A 27 -11.82 -8.69 18.22
N MET A 28 -11.37 -9.88 17.81
CA MET A 28 -10.00 -10.13 17.33
C MET A 28 -10.00 -10.79 15.96
N MET A 29 -9.03 -10.41 15.15
CA MET A 29 -8.68 -11.05 13.90
C MET A 29 -7.32 -11.76 14.05
N LEU A 30 -7.20 -12.96 13.50
CA LEU A 30 -5.95 -13.71 13.42
C LEU A 30 -5.58 -13.90 11.95
N LYS A 31 -4.39 -13.45 11.56
CA LYS A 31 -3.79 -13.69 10.25
C LYS A 31 -2.82 -14.84 10.39
N VAL A 32 -3.14 -15.96 9.77
CA VAL A 32 -2.34 -17.21 9.79
C VAL A 32 -1.59 -17.34 8.46
N PHE A 33 -0.27 -17.42 8.52
CA PHE A 33 0.57 -17.53 7.32
C PHE A 33 0.71 -18.99 6.90
N LYS A 34 0.60 -19.24 5.59
CA LYS A 34 0.68 -20.61 5.02
C LYS A 34 2.10 -21.14 4.96
N LEU A 35 3.10 -20.27 5.02
CA LEU A 35 4.50 -20.66 5.11
C LEU A 35 4.83 -21.11 6.54
N VAL A 36 5.30 -22.36 6.67
CA VAL A 36 5.70 -22.99 7.94
C VAL A 36 7.24 -22.96 8.06
N ASP A 37 7.83 -21.77 7.98
CA ASP A 37 9.28 -21.60 8.04
C ASP A 37 9.63 -20.41 8.93
N GLU A 38 10.63 -20.59 9.81
CA GLU A 38 11.07 -19.53 10.74
C GLU A 38 11.58 -18.26 10.03
N SER A 39 11.96 -18.37 8.78
CA SER A 39 12.39 -17.21 7.97
C SER A 39 11.32 -16.13 7.82
N ILE A 40 10.04 -16.43 8.12
CA ILE A 40 8.95 -15.44 8.13
C ILE A 40 8.98 -14.54 9.38
N LEU A 41 9.56 -15.00 10.51
CA LEU A 41 9.51 -14.29 11.79
C LEU A 41 10.03 -12.86 11.75
N PRO A 42 11.17 -12.55 11.11
CA PRO A 42 11.65 -11.17 11.01
C PRO A 42 10.65 -10.25 10.31
N ASN A 43 9.90 -10.78 9.33
CA ASN A 43 8.87 -10.01 8.63
C ASN A 43 7.65 -9.75 9.54
N LEU A 44 7.23 -10.75 10.34
CA LEU A 44 6.13 -10.59 11.29
C LEU A 44 6.48 -9.62 12.43
N GLU A 45 7.69 -9.73 12.97
CA GLU A 45 8.20 -8.82 14.00
C GLU A 45 8.25 -7.37 13.46
N ARG A 46 8.68 -7.21 12.21
CA ARG A 46 8.66 -5.91 11.53
C ARG A 46 7.23 -5.42 11.31
N GLU A 47 6.31 -6.26 10.82
CA GLU A 47 4.89 -5.92 10.61
C GLU A 47 4.27 -5.45 11.94
N MET A 48 4.52 -6.16 13.03
CA MET A 48 4.07 -5.78 14.37
C MET A 48 4.68 -4.46 14.85
N ALA A 49 5.99 -4.28 14.69
CA ALA A 49 6.69 -3.08 15.13
C ALA A 49 6.23 -1.83 14.35
N VAL A 50 6.04 -1.96 13.03
CA VAL A 50 5.52 -0.89 12.17
C VAL A 50 4.08 -0.54 12.54
N SER A 51 3.20 -1.53 12.74
CA SER A 51 1.80 -1.28 13.13
C SER A 51 1.69 -0.56 14.47
N LYS A 52 2.50 -0.94 15.46
CA LYS A 52 2.57 -0.23 16.75
C LYS A 52 3.08 1.21 16.61
N LEU A 53 4.12 1.41 15.79
CA LEU A 53 4.63 2.74 15.50
C LEU A 53 3.58 3.62 14.83
N VAL A 54 2.90 3.13 13.81
CA VAL A 54 1.89 3.86 13.04
C VAL A 54 0.72 4.28 13.93
N SER A 55 0.23 3.37 14.76
CA SER A 55 -0.78 3.69 15.78
C SER A 55 -0.29 4.74 16.77
N GLY A 56 0.95 4.61 17.26
CA GLY A 56 1.60 5.58 18.16
C GLY A 56 1.79 6.97 17.56
N LEU A 57 1.87 7.08 16.23
CA LEU A 57 1.93 8.35 15.50
C LEU A 57 0.53 8.99 15.30
N GLY A 58 -0.54 8.36 15.77
CA GLY A 58 -1.91 8.85 15.65
C GLY A 58 -2.56 8.54 14.29
N ILE A 59 -1.93 7.73 13.46
CA ILE A 59 -2.50 7.22 12.21
C ILE A 59 -3.40 6.02 12.56
N ARG A 60 -4.67 6.11 12.18
CA ARG A 60 -5.64 5.06 12.51
C ARG A 60 -5.36 3.79 11.72
N THR A 61 -5.07 2.71 12.44
CA THR A 61 -4.88 1.34 11.94
C THR A 61 -5.43 0.38 12.99
N PRO A 62 -5.88 -0.84 12.63
CA PRO A 62 -6.25 -1.84 13.62
C PRO A 62 -5.10 -2.09 14.60
N GLU A 63 -5.39 -2.14 15.89
CA GLU A 63 -4.37 -2.45 16.89
C GLU A 63 -3.79 -3.82 16.64
N VAL A 64 -2.46 -3.93 16.66
CA VAL A 64 -1.74 -5.18 16.50
C VAL A 64 -1.47 -5.79 17.87
N GLY A 65 -1.76 -7.08 18.00
CA GLY A 65 -1.48 -7.86 19.19
C GLY A 65 -0.12 -8.56 19.13
N ASP A 66 -0.13 -9.85 19.48
CA ASP A 66 1.07 -10.69 19.58
C ASP A 66 1.24 -11.65 18.39
N ILE A 67 2.45 -12.18 18.28
CA ILE A 67 2.79 -13.26 17.35
C ILE A 67 2.65 -14.60 18.08
N TYR A 68 2.01 -15.57 17.43
CA TYR A 68 1.76 -16.91 17.93
C TYR A 68 2.21 -17.94 16.91
N GLN A 69 2.24 -19.20 17.35
CA GLN A 69 2.39 -20.37 16.49
C GLN A 69 1.25 -21.34 16.74
N THR A 70 0.67 -21.89 15.67
CA THR A 70 -0.34 -22.96 15.77
C THR A 70 0.34 -24.29 16.11
N PRO A 71 -0.40 -25.29 16.62
CA PRO A 71 0.16 -26.63 16.93
C PRO A 71 0.80 -27.33 15.74
N ASP A 72 0.34 -27.05 14.51
CA ASP A 72 0.87 -27.56 13.25
C ASP A 72 2.00 -26.71 12.65
N GLY A 73 2.47 -25.69 13.39
CA GLY A 73 3.68 -24.93 13.10
C GLY A 73 3.49 -23.66 12.28
N HIS A 74 2.25 -23.26 11.93
CA HIS A 74 2.00 -22.01 11.23
C HIS A 74 2.20 -20.79 12.14
N TYR A 75 2.87 -19.77 11.64
CA TYR A 75 3.00 -18.50 12.32
C TYR A 75 1.77 -17.64 12.09
N CYS A 76 1.37 -16.87 13.10
CA CYS A 76 0.21 -16.01 13.04
C CYS A 76 0.38 -14.76 13.90
N ILE A 77 -0.36 -13.72 13.55
CA ILE A 77 -0.37 -12.44 14.24
C ILE A 77 -1.82 -12.02 14.48
N THR A 78 -2.09 -11.48 15.67
CA THR A 78 -3.42 -10.99 16.03
C THR A 78 -3.56 -9.50 15.77
N TYR A 79 -4.78 -9.09 15.46
CA TYR A 79 -5.19 -7.68 15.31
C TYR A 79 -6.56 -7.44 15.95
N GLU A 80 -6.83 -6.19 16.26
CA GLU A 80 -8.18 -5.73 16.51
C GLU A 80 -9.08 -6.05 15.32
N ALA A 81 -10.25 -6.61 15.58
CA ALA A 81 -11.25 -6.83 14.54
C ALA A 81 -12.15 -5.60 14.40
N ILE A 82 -11.96 -4.86 13.32
CA ILE A 82 -12.86 -3.74 13.00
C ILE A 82 -14.20 -4.29 12.51
N LYS A 83 -15.26 -4.01 13.28
CA LYS A 83 -16.63 -4.48 12.97
C LYS A 83 -17.22 -3.73 11.79
N ASN A 84 -18.15 -4.37 11.06
CA ASN A 84 -18.90 -3.76 9.94
C ASN A 84 -18.01 -3.10 8.87
N LYS A 85 -16.74 -3.52 8.77
CA LYS A 85 -15.78 -2.91 7.85
C LYS A 85 -16.04 -3.26 6.39
N LYS A 86 -15.80 -2.30 5.51
CA LYS A 86 -15.59 -2.51 4.06
C LYS A 86 -14.35 -1.74 3.62
N SER A 87 -13.60 -2.25 2.64
CA SER A 87 -12.60 -1.40 1.99
C SER A 87 -13.30 -0.34 1.15
N LEU A 88 -12.68 0.84 1.02
CA LEU A 88 -13.27 1.93 0.23
C LEU A 88 -13.50 1.49 -1.23
N SER A 89 -12.54 0.75 -1.82
CA SER A 89 -12.72 0.24 -3.18
C SER A 89 -13.95 -0.68 -3.30
N ARG A 90 -14.16 -1.58 -2.33
CA ARG A 90 -15.30 -2.50 -2.34
C ARG A 90 -16.62 -1.77 -2.17
N ALA A 91 -16.70 -0.85 -1.21
CA ALA A 91 -17.90 -0.05 -0.99
C ALA A 91 -18.29 0.80 -2.20
N ILE A 92 -17.29 1.45 -2.84
CA ILE A 92 -17.51 2.24 -4.07
C ILE A 92 -17.92 1.34 -5.25
N SER A 93 -17.35 0.13 -5.34
CA SER A 93 -17.72 -0.80 -6.43
C SER A 93 -19.15 -1.30 -6.32
N GLU A 94 -19.68 -1.44 -5.11
CA GLU A 94 -21.06 -1.85 -4.83
C GLU A 94 -22.05 -0.70 -5.03
N ASP A 95 -21.64 0.53 -4.70
CA ASP A 95 -22.43 1.75 -4.92
C ASP A 95 -21.52 2.92 -5.32
N PHE A 96 -21.44 3.21 -6.61
CA PHE A 96 -20.56 4.25 -7.13
C PHE A 96 -20.95 5.69 -6.71
N SER A 97 -22.15 5.91 -6.17
CA SER A 97 -22.54 7.20 -5.60
C SER A 97 -21.70 7.57 -4.35
N LEU A 98 -21.07 6.57 -3.71
CA LEU A 98 -20.17 6.75 -2.57
C LEU A 98 -18.74 7.17 -2.99
N ALA A 99 -18.42 7.22 -4.28
CA ALA A 99 -17.07 7.54 -4.75
C ALA A 99 -16.60 8.90 -4.23
N GLU A 100 -17.43 9.93 -4.33
CA GLU A 100 -17.02 11.29 -3.91
C GLU A 100 -16.77 11.37 -2.39
N PRO A 101 -17.72 11.07 -1.50
CA PRO A 101 -17.49 11.14 -0.06
C PRO A 101 -16.36 10.21 0.42
N TYR A 102 -16.16 9.06 -0.22
CA TYR A 102 -15.11 8.13 0.19
C TYR A 102 -13.72 8.54 -0.30
N MET A 103 -13.61 9.18 -1.48
CA MET A 103 -12.34 9.75 -1.92
C MET A 103 -11.95 10.99 -1.10
N GLU A 104 -12.91 11.77 -0.62
CA GLU A 104 -12.66 12.84 0.35
C GLU A 104 -12.10 12.28 1.67
N LEU A 105 -12.71 11.22 2.21
CA LEU A 105 -12.22 10.55 3.43
C LEU A 105 -10.81 9.97 3.22
N MET A 106 -10.54 9.34 2.06
CA MET A 106 -9.22 8.83 1.73
C MET A 106 -8.19 9.96 1.61
N ALA A 107 -8.55 11.08 0.97
CA ALA A 107 -7.69 12.24 0.85
C ALA A 107 -7.34 12.85 2.23
N ASN A 108 -8.30 12.92 3.14
CA ASN A 108 -8.08 13.39 4.51
C ASN A 108 -7.17 12.43 5.29
N ALA A 109 -7.38 11.11 5.16
CA ALA A 109 -6.48 10.12 5.75
C ALA A 109 -5.06 10.22 5.18
N ALA A 110 -4.92 10.42 3.86
CA ALA A 110 -3.64 10.64 3.20
C ALA A 110 -2.95 11.92 3.71
N LYS A 111 -3.66 13.03 3.84
CA LYS A 111 -3.12 14.28 4.40
C LYS A 111 -2.58 14.07 5.82
N LEU A 112 -3.26 13.29 6.64
CA LEU A 112 -2.78 12.95 7.98
C LEU A 112 -1.49 12.11 7.91
N ILE A 113 -1.46 11.05 7.11
CA ILE A 113 -0.28 10.19 6.93
C ILE A 113 0.89 11.02 6.42
N HIS A 114 0.72 11.74 5.32
CA HIS A 114 1.78 12.52 4.66
C HIS A 114 2.18 13.78 5.45
N GLY A 115 1.32 14.30 6.32
CA GLY A 115 1.65 15.39 7.25
C GLY A 115 2.42 14.92 8.49
N THR A 116 2.45 13.62 8.75
CA THR A 116 3.14 13.04 9.92
C THR A 116 4.59 12.73 9.57
N LYS A 117 5.54 13.23 10.38
CA LYS A 117 6.98 12.93 10.20
C LYS A 117 7.34 11.61 10.87
N CYS A 118 8.15 10.80 10.18
CA CYS A 118 8.68 9.54 10.69
C CYS A 118 10.19 9.65 10.90
N THR A 119 10.62 9.57 12.16
CA THR A 119 12.05 9.60 12.55
C THR A 119 12.58 8.22 12.93
N SER A 120 11.74 7.19 12.89
CA SER A 120 12.12 5.84 13.29
C SER A 120 13.00 5.15 12.26
N ASP A 121 14.03 4.44 12.74
CA ASP A 121 14.95 3.65 11.91
C ASP A 121 14.36 2.29 11.48
N ILE A 122 13.26 1.84 12.11
CA ILE A 122 12.55 0.62 11.66
C ILE A 122 11.79 0.82 10.36
N VAL A 123 11.52 2.08 9.99
CA VAL A 123 10.84 2.46 8.75
C VAL A 123 11.89 2.89 7.73
N PRO A 124 12.05 2.14 6.63
CA PRO A 124 13.03 2.47 5.60
C PRO A 124 12.64 3.75 4.85
N ASP A 125 13.64 4.41 4.29
CA ASP A 125 13.42 5.48 3.32
C ASP A 125 13.00 4.91 1.96
N TYR A 126 12.09 5.59 1.25
CA TYR A 126 11.64 5.16 -0.08
C TYR A 126 12.78 5.13 -1.11
N LYS A 127 13.79 6.00 -0.98
CA LYS A 127 14.96 6.02 -1.86
C LYS A 127 15.81 4.77 -1.66
N ASP A 128 16.01 4.34 -0.40
CA ASP A 128 16.76 3.12 -0.09
C ASP A 128 16.07 1.88 -0.66
N LEU A 129 14.73 1.82 -0.51
CA LEU A 129 13.94 0.74 -1.10
C LEU A 129 14.05 0.73 -2.62
N PHE A 130 13.99 1.89 -3.26
CA PHE A 130 14.13 2.03 -4.70
C PHE A 130 15.53 1.62 -5.17
N VAL A 131 16.59 2.10 -4.53
CA VAL A 131 17.98 1.73 -4.86
C VAL A 131 18.19 0.22 -4.72
N LYS A 132 17.66 -0.40 -3.67
CA LYS A 132 17.67 -1.85 -3.48
C LYS A 132 16.95 -2.55 -4.64
N GLY A 133 15.71 -2.17 -4.92
CA GLY A 133 14.92 -2.74 -6.03
C GLY A 133 15.60 -2.58 -7.38
N LEU A 134 16.18 -1.41 -7.66
CA LEU A 134 16.95 -1.15 -8.88
C LEU A 134 18.22 -2.00 -8.96
N GLY A 135 18.88 -2.23 -7.81
CA GLY A 135 20.08 -3.07 -7.69
C GLY A 135 19.86 -4.51 -8.10
N GLU A 136 18.68 -5.01 -7.78
CA GLU A 136 18.29 -6.39 -8.06
C GLU A 136 17.61 -6.59 -9.43
N GLU A 137 17.42 -5.52 -10.24
CA GLU A 137 16.77 -5.61 -11.56
C GLU A 137 17.81 -5.93 -12.66
N PRO A 138 17.83 -7.17 -13.19
CA PRO A 138 18.90 -7.60 -14.12
C PRO A 138 18.81 -6.95 -15.50
N ARG A 139 17.68 -6.35 -15.86
CA ARG A 139 17.46 -5.70 -17.17
C ARG A 139 18.03 -4.28 -17.20
N VAL A 140 18.46 -3.72 -16.06
CA VAL A 140 19.06 -2.38 -15.97
C VAL A 140 20.57 -2.51 -15.91
N SER A 141 21.28 -1.99 -16.94
CA SER A 141 22.74 -1.98 -16.96
C SER A 141 23.32 -1.12 -15.83
N GLU A 142 24.55 -1.43 -15.38
CA GLU A 142 25.23 -0.68 -14.31
C GLU A 142 25.34 0.83 -14.63
N LYS A 143 25.70 1.19 -15.88
CA LYS A 143 25.73 2.59 -16.29
C LYS A 143 24.38 3.27 -16.11
N LYS A 144 23.29 2.63 -16.57
CA LYS A 144 21.94 3.19 -16.46
C LYS A 144 21.49 3.29 -15.01
N ARG A 145 21.87 2.31 -14.18
CA ARG A 145 21.60 2.32 -12.74
C ARG A 145 22.27 3.52 -12.08
N ALA A 146 23.55 3.76 -12.36
CA ALA A 146 24.28 4.92 -11.84
C ALA A 146 23.63 6.25 -12.27
N ASP A 147 23.19 6.39 -13.52
CA ASP A 147 22.51 7.57 -14.03
C ASP A 147 21.16 7.80 -13.31
N ILE A 148 20.41 6.72 -13.01
CA ILE A 148 19.14 6.81 -12.29
C ILE A 148 19.38 7.21 -10.84
N ILE A 149 20.34 6.59 -10.14
CA ILE A 149 20.68 6.91 -8.74
C ILE A 149 21.10 8.38 -8.62
N LYS A 150 21.92 8.88 -9.56
CA LYS A 150 22.30 10.29 -9.57
C LYS A 150 21.09 11.24 -9.71
N LYS A 151 20.10 10.87 -10.50
CA LYS A 151 18.86 11.66 -10.59
C LYS A 151 18.05 11.61 -9.31
N LEU A 152 18.07 10.50 -8.59
CA LEU A 152 17.38 10.33 -7.33
C LEU A 152 17.85 11.32 -6.25
N GLU A 153 19.12 11.75 -6.30
CA GLU A 153 19.67 12.75 -5.35
C GLU A 153 18.93 14.09 -5.41
N ALA A 154 18.35 14.43 -6.57
CA ALA A 154 17.61 15.68 -6.77
C ALA A 154 16.15 15.61 -6.22
N PHE A 155 15.65 14.43 -5.89
CA PHE A 155 14.30 14.29 -5.34
C PHE A 155 14.26 14.72 -3.86
N PRO A 156 13.23 15.48 -3.46
CA PRO A 156 13.11 15.92 -2.08
C PRO A 156 12.96 14.73 -1.13
N ASP A 157 13.48 14.90 0.06
CA ASP A 157 13.27 13.99 1.19
C ASP A 157 12.62 14.79 2.32
N GLU A 158 11.34 14.56 2.52
CA GLU A 158 10.56 15.28 3.54
C GLU A 158 10.43 14.47 4.84
N GLY A 159 10.81 13.19 4.83
CA GLY A 159 10.66 12.29 5.97
C GLY A 159 9.21 12.11 6.41
N CYS A 160 8.24 12.28 5.50
CA CYS A 160 6.83 12.03 5.78
C CYS A 160 6.57 10.53 5.92
N CYS A 161 5.59 10.15 6.72
CA CYS A 161 5.03 8.81 6.69
C CYS A 161 4.41 8.55 5.32
N LEU A 162 4.63 7.35 4.79
CA LEU A 162 4.06 6.87 3.53
C LEU A 162 3.46 5.49 3.77
N HIS A 163 2.31 5.23 3.17
CA HIS A 163 1.66 3.91 3.23
C HIS A 163 2.49 2.85 2.49
N GLY A 164 3.09 3.25 1.37
CA GLY A 164 3.90 2.39 0.50
C GLY A 164 3.08 1.59 -0.52
N ASP A 165 1.90 1.09 -0.16
CA ASP A 165 0.92 0.44 -1.05
C ASP A 165 -0.40 1.22 -1.02
N PHE A 166 -0.35 2.47 -1.51
CA PHE A 166 -1.39 3.46 -1.35
C PHE A 166 -2.50 3.33 -2.40
N HIS A 167 -3.62 2.73 -2.03
CA HIS A 167 -4.82 2.64 -2.86
C HIS A 167 -6.08 2.39 -2.01
N PRO A 168 -7.32 2.67 -2.52
CA PRO A 168 -8.55 2.59 -1.73
C PRO A 168 -8.90 1.18 -1.22
N GLY A 169 -8.24 0.14 -1.70
CA GLY A 169 -8.36 -1.22 -1.18
C GLY A 169 -7.71 -1.40 0.20
N ASN A 170 -6.70 -0.59 0.50
CA ASN A 170 -5.95 -0.61 1.75
C ASN A 170 -6.45 0.41 2.79
N PHE A 171 -7.61 1.00 2.53
CA PHE A 171 -8.36 1.81 3.49
C PHE A 171 -9.71 1.17 3.75
N ILE A 172 -9.99 0.84 5.00
CA ILE A 172 -11.30 0.32 5.41
C ILE A 172 -12.09 1.39 6.14
N ILE A 173 -13.41 1.38 5.96
CA ILE A 173 -14.32 2.25 6.67
C ILE A 173 -15.21 1.41 7.59
N SER A 174 -15.40 1.90 8.81
CA SER A 174 -16.36 1.38 9.79
C SER A 174 -16.94 2.56 10.55
N ASP A 175 -18.25 2.65 10.60
CA ASP A 175 -19.01 3.68 11.34
C ASP A 175 -18.46 5.12 11.09
N GLY A 176 -18.17 5.43 9.81
CA GLY A 176 -17.63 6.73 9.38
C GLY A 176 -16.14 6.95 9.66
N THR A 177 -15.47 6.01 10.30
CA THR A 177 -14.02 6.07 10.59
C THR A 177 -13.23 5.29 9.57
N VAL A 178 -12.16 5.91 9.04
CA VAL A 178 -11.24 5.27 8.08
C VAL A 178 -9.99 4.79 8.81
N TYR A 179 -9.59 3.55 8.50
CA TYR A 179 -8.37 2.90 9.01
C TYR A 179 -7.48 2.51 7.82
N ALA A 180 -6.19 2.78 7.92
CA ALA A 180 -5.19 2.24 7.01
C ALA A 180 -4.85 0.80 7.41
N ILE A 181 -4.77 -0.10 6.44
CA ILE A 181 -4.44 -1.51 6.65
C ILE A 181 -3.34 -1.95 5.68
N ASP A 182 -2.75 -3.12 5.92
CA ASP A 182 -1.67 -3.68 5.09
C ASP A 182 -0.42 -2.79 5.06
N LEU A 183 0.14 -2.54 6.25
CA LEU A 183 1.27 -1.63 6.47
C LEU A 183 2.64 -2.28 6.17
N VAL A 184 2.69 -3.42 5.50
CA VAL A 184 3.95 -4.12 5.15
C VAL A 184 4.87 -3.23 4.31
N GLY A 185 4.27 -2.42 3.42
CA GLY A 185 4.97 -1.45 2.57
C GLY A 185 5.30 -0.11 3.24
N PHE A 186 4.92 0.07 4.52
CA PHE A 186 5.06 1.37 5.18
C PHE A 186 6.51 1.86 5.17
N THR A 187 6.70 3.08 4.69
CA THR A 187 7.99 3.70 4.46
C THR A 187 7.96 5.19 4.80
N LYS A 188 9.07 5.90 4.65
CA LYS A 188 9.14 7.35 4.83
C LYS A 188 9.77 8.04 3.62
N GLY A 189 9.44 9.32 3.43
CA GLY A 189 9.99 10.13 2.34
C GLY A 189 9.06 11.21 1.84
N HIS A 190 8.93 11.36 0.53
CA HIS A 190 8.09 12.37 -0.11
C HIS A 190 6.71 11.80 -0.49
N TYR A 191 5.65 12.53 -0.16
CA TYR A 191 4.25 12.09 -0.31
C TYR A 191 3.86 11.66 -1.74
N MET A 192 4.53 12.21 -2.75
CA MET A 192 4.29 11.83 -4.16
C MET A 192 4.57 10.36 -4.44
N TYR A 193 5.32 9.66 -3.60
CA TYR A 193 5.55 8.22 -3.72
C TYR A 193 4.25 7.41 -3.61
N ASP A 194 3.39 7.75 -2.67
CA ASP A 194 2.07 7.16 -2.49
C ASP A 194 1.09 7.64 -3.57
N VAL A 195 1.10 8.94 -3.85
CA VAL A 195 0.22 9.56 -4.86
C VAL A 195 0.50 8.99 -6.25
N GLY A 196 1.78 8.81 -6.61
CA GLY A 196 2.20 8.19 -7.86
C GLY A 196 1.74 6.74 -7.99
N MET A 197 1.77 5.97 -6.90
CA MET A 197 1.23 4.61 -6.86
C MET A 197 -0.26 4.60 -7.19
N PHE A 198 -1.06 5.43 -6.52
CA PHE A 198 -2.49 5.49 -6.80
C PHE A 198 -2.79 5.96 -8.23
N TYR A 199 -2.07 6.97 -8.73
CA TYR A 199 -2.16 7.40 -10.12
C TYR A 199 -1.92 6.23 -11.09
N PHE A 200 -0.85 5.49 -10.88
CA PHE A 200 -0.52 4.35 -11.71
C PHE A 200 -1.64 3.31 -11.74
N LEU A 201 -2.11 2.90 -10.56
CA LEU A 201 -3.16 1.90 -10.43
C LEU A 201 -4.49 2.36 -11.06
N ALA A 202 -4.86 3.62 -10.86
CA ALA A 202 -6.16 4.15 -11.27
C ALA A 202 -6.21 4.59 -12.74
N CYS A 203 -5.09 5.08 -13.30
CA CYS A 203 -5.09 5.73 -14.62
C CYS A 203 -4.25 5.02 -15.67
N VAL A 204 -3.25 4.24 -15.27
CA VAL A 204 -2.27 3.65 -16.19
C VAL A 204 -2.46 2.15 -16.35
N LEU A 205 -2.80 1.46 -15.29
CA LEU A 205 -2.95 0.02 -15.28
C LEU A 205 -4.04 -0.44 -16.28
N PRO A 206 -3.84 -1.54 -17.03
CA PRO A 206 -4.88 -2.07 -17.91
C PRO A 206 -6.17 -2.40 -17.17
N GLY A 207 -7.34 -2.17 -17.80
CA GLY A 207 -8.66 -2.30 -17.19
C GLY A 207 -8.92 -3.62 -16.47
N LYS A 208 -8.46 -4.76 -17.01
CA LYS A 208 -8.59 -6.07 -16.34
C LYS A 208 -7.83 -6.13 -14.99
N ALA A 209 -6.69 -5.48 -14.90
CA ALA A 209 -5.94 -5.42 -13.64
C ALA A 209 -6.62 -4.46 -12.64
N GLN A 210 -7.19 -3.35 -13.12
CA GLN A 210 -8.00 -2.45 -12.29
C GLN A 210 -9.25 -3.15 -11.74
N GLU A 211 -9.94 -3.96 -12.57
CA GLU A 211 -11.08 -4.78 -12.13
C GLU A 211 -10.68 -5.76 -11.01
N SER A 212 -9.49 -6.34 -11.11
CA SER A 212 -8.97 -7.22 -10.06
C SER A 212 -8.66 -6.50 -8.75
N ILE A 213 -8.12 -5.27 -8.81
CA ILE A 213 -7.68 -4.50 -7.63
C ILE A 213 -8.85 -3.73 -7.00
N PHE A 214 -9.63 -3.03 -7.84
CA PHE A 214 -10.66 -2.10 -7.38
C PHE A 214 -12.08 -2.66 -7.52
N HIS A 215 -12.28 -3.77 -8.22
CA HIS A 215 -13.59 -4.28 -8.63
C HIS A 215 -14.39 -3.29 -9.50
N MET A 216 -13.68 -2.43 -10.24
CA MET A 216 -14.22 -1.35 -11.04
C MET A 216 -13.56 -1.30 -12.41
N ASN A 217 -14.29 -0.77 -13.41
CA ASN A 217 -13.75 -0.57 -14.74
C ASN A 217 -12.81 0.66 -14.80
N HIS A 218 -12.07 0.79 -15.90
CA HIS A 218 -11.09 1.86 -16.12
C HIS A 218 -11.69 3.27 -15.96
N LYS A 219 -12.91 3.50 -16.44
CA LYS A 219 -13.58 4.81 -16.33
C LYS A 219 -13.87 5.16 -14.87
N GLN A 220 -14.37 4.20 -14.10
CA GLN A 220 -14.65 4.37 -12.66
C GLN A 220 -13.37 4.60 -11.86
N ALA A 221 -12.30 3.83 -12.14
CA ALA A 221 -11.01 4.02 -11.51
C ALA A 221 -10.43 5.42 -11.77
N GLY A 222 -10.49 5.89 -13.02
CA GLY A 222 -10.08 7.25 -13.38
C GLY A 222 -10.94 8.35 -12.74
N GLN A 223 -12.22 8.10 -12.50
CA GLN A 223 -13.07 9.02 -11.74
C GLN A 223 -12.69 9.09 -10.26
N MET A 224 -12.37 7.96 -9.62
CA MET A 224 -11.84 7.96 -8.24
C MET A 224 -10.55 8.78 -8.14
N TRP A 225 -9.62 8.63 -9.08
CA TRP A 225 -8.41 9.44 -9.13
C TRP A 225 -8.72 10.93 -9.17
N LYS A 226 -9.61 11.38 -10.06
CA LYS A 226 -10.00 12.79 -10.17
C LYS A 226 -10.61 13.33 -8.88
N LEU A 227 -11.45 12.53 -8.22
CA LEU A 227 -12.04 12.91 -6.94
C LEU A 227 -10.97 12.99 -5.84
N PHE A 228 -10.03 12.04 -5.79
CA PHE A 228 -8.91 12.12 -4.86
C PHE A 228 -8.06 13.37 -5.08
N VAL A 229 -7.68 13.69 -6.32
CA VAL A 229 -6.93 14.91 -6.67
C VAL A 229 -7.69 16.17 -6.21
N LYS A 230 -9.00 16.24 -6.48
CA LYS A 230 -9.85 17.35 -6.04
C LYS A 230 -9.71 17.65 -4.56
N TYR A 231 -9.75 16.62 -3.70
CA TYR A 231 -9.73 16.79 -2.25
C TYR A 231 -8.32 16.82 -1.66
N TYR A 232 -7.38 16.09 -2.23
CA TYR A 232 -6.02 16.02 -1.73
C TYR A 232 -5.22 17.29 -2.09
N PHE A 233 -5.29 17.72 -3.34
CA PHE A 233 -4.59 18.91 -3.85
C PHE A 233 -5.45 20.17 -3.86
N GLU A 234 -6.66 20.14 -3.28
CA GLU A 234 -7.57 21.29 -3.17
C GLU A 234 -7.85 21.97 -4.51
N GLY A 235 -8.01 21.16 -5.55
CA GLY A 235 -8.30 21.60 -6.91
C GLY A 235 -7.06 21.93 -7.76
N SER A 236 -5.85 21.87 -7.20
CA SER A 236 -4.61 21.95 -8.00
C SER A 236 -4.33 20.60 -8.67
N GLU A 237 -3.71 20.62 -9.85
CA GLU A 237 -3.30 19.42 -10.56
C GLU A 237 -1.83 19.11 -10.23
N PRO A 238 -1.49 17.86 -9.85
CA PRO A 238 -0.10 17.48 -9.68
C PRO A 238 0.64 17.42 -11.02
N ASP A 239 1.94 17.73 -11.03
CA ASP A 239 2.76 17.62 -12.24
C ASP A 239 2.80 16.17 -12.73
N LEU A 240 2.50 15.96 -14.02
CA LEU A 240 2.44 14.61 -14.61
C LEU A 240 3.80 13.91 -14.62
N LYS A 241 4.90 14.68 -14.79
CA LYS A 241 6.23 14.10 -14.77
C LYS A 241 6.57 13.58 -13.39
N ASP A 242 6.25 14.35 -12.35
CA ASP A 242 6.48 13.92 -10.97
C ASP A 242 5.64 12.68 -10.64
N LEU A 243 4.35 12.65 -11.02
CA LEU A 243 3.50 11.46 -10.87
C LEU A 243 4.15 10.22 -11.50
N CYS A 244 4.67 10.37 -12.73
CA CYS A 244 5.30 9.25 -13.44
C CYS A 244 6.61 8.81 -12.79
N ASP A 245 7.43 9.76 -12.36
CA ASP A 245 8.73 9.46 -11.74
C ASP A 245 8.54 8.74 -10.40
N TYR A 246 7.63 9.22 -9.55
CA TYR A 246 7.33 8.58 -8.26
C TYR A 246 6.57 7.25 -8.41
N ALA A 247 5.65 7.13 -9.36
CA ALA A 247 5.01 5.88 -9.69
C ALA A 247 6.05 4.83 -10.11
N PHE A 248 7.03 5.21 -10.93
CA PHE A 248 8.12 4.31 -11.32
C PHE A 248 8.93 3.85 -10.10
N MET A 249 9.28 4.77 -9.20
CA MET A 249 10.02 4.42 -7.99
C MET A 249 9.25 3.44 -7.11
N ASN A 250 7.96 3.69 -6.87
CA ASN A 250 7.12 2.82 -6.08
C ASN A 250 7.02 1.42 -6.71
N MET A 251 6.77 1.35 -8.00
CA MET A 251 6.65 0.08 -8.75
C MET A 251 7.93 -0.75 -8.74
N MET A 252 9.11 -0.12 -8.71
CA MET A 252 10.39 -0.84 -8.62
C MET A 252 10.60 -1.50 -7.27
N THR A 253 9.92 -1.06 -6.23
CA THR A 253 9.98 -1.67 -4.90
C THR A 253 8.98 -2.83 -4.75
N HIS A 254 7.89 -2.83 -5.53
CA HIS A 254 6.83 -3.85 -5.52
C HIS A 254 7.00 -4.85 -6.67
N ARG A 255 8.02 -5.70 -6.60
CA ARG A 255 8.47 -6.59 -7.69
C ARG A 255 7.46 -7.61 -8.20
N GLU A 256 6.43 -7.89 -7.46
CA GLU A 256 5.42 -8.89 -7.83
C GLU A 256 4.50 -8.43 -8.97
N MET A 257 4.57 -7.16 -9.38
CA MET A 257 3.76 -6.67 -10.47
C MET A 257 4.37 -6.99 -11.85
N VAL A 258 3.67 -7.77 -12.61
CA VAL A 258 3.97 -8.27 -13.96
C VAL A 258 4.31 -7.16 -15.00
N LEU A 259 4.05 -5.89 -14.67
CA LEU A 259 4.19 -4.74 -15.57
C LEU A 259 5.53 -4.00 -15.47
N ILE A 260 6.39 -4.34 -14.51
CA ILE A 260 7.75 -3.76 -14.41
C ILE A 260 8.52 -3.79 -15.76
N PRO A 261 8.47 -4.86 -16.59
CA PRO A 261 9.12 -4.88 -17.88
C PRO A 261 8.70 -3.78 -18.84
N VAL A 262 7.40 -3.47 -18.87
CA VAL A 262 6.84 -2.42 -19.75
C VAL A 262 7.29 -1.03 -19.28
N MET A 263 7.26 -0.81 -17.98
CA MET A 263 7.67 0.47 -17.38
C MET A 263 9.16 0.75 -17.52
N ILE A 264 10.01 -0.26 -17.30
CA ILE A 264 11.47 -0.12 -17.48
C ILE A 264 11.78 0.24 -18.93
N ASN A 265 11.19 -0.44 -19.91
CA ASN A 265 11.43 -0.13 -21.32
C ASN A 265 11.02 1.31 -21.67
N LEU A 266 9.88 1.79 -21.19
CA LEU A 266 9.40 3.14 -21.48
C LEU A 266 10.27 4.21 -20.79
N SER A 267 10.58 4.05 -19.51
CA SER A 267 11.43 4.97 -18.74
C SER A 267 12.89 4.98 -19.24
N LEU A 268 13.45 3.80 -19.59
CA LEU A 268 14.80 3.67 -20.10
C LEU A 268 14.99 4.28 -21.49
N MET A 269 13.93 4.39 -22.27
CA MET A 269 13.91 5.02 -23.60
C MET A 269 13.76 6.55 -23.55
N GLY A 270 13.62 7.16 -22.36
CA GLY A 270 13.39 8.60 -22.20
C GLY A 270 11.97 9.04 -22.56
N PHE A 271 11.06 8.09 -22.80
CA PHE A 271 9.64 8.37 -22.90
C PHE A 271 9.05 8.45 -21.49
N PRO A 272 8.09 9.35 -21.23
CA PRO A 272 7.26 9.22 -20.04
C PRO A 272 6.66 7.82 -20.08
N PRO A 273 6.72 7.04 -18.98
CA PRO A 273 6.28 5.65 -18.98
C PRO A 273 4.77 5.50 -19.24
N PHE A 274 4.04 6.60 -19.42
CA PHE A 274 2.60 6.65 -19.50
C PHE A 274 2.11 7.52 -20.66
N PRO A 275 1.00 7.16 -21.30
CA PRO A 275 0.41 7.96 -22.35
C PRO A 275 -0.01 9.33 -21.81
N ARG A 276 0.39 10.41 -22.51
CA ARG A 276 0.06 11.81 -22.18
C ARG A 276 -1.46 12.13 -22.23
N LYS A 277 -2.33 11.16 -22.41
CA LYS A 277 -3.80 11.33 -22.55
C LYS A 277 -4.54 10.41 -21.58
N ALA A 278 -4.34 10.59 -20.28
CA ALA A 278 -5.15 9.94 -19.25
C ALA A 278 -6.11 10.93 -18.55
N PHE A 279 -6.27 12.14 -19.11
CA PHE A 279 -7.16 13.18 -18.56
C PHE A 279 -8.32 13.49 -19.49
#